data_c3beec1cc56fe827dd9b12253ac03a7f
#
_entry.id   c3beec1cc56fe827dd9b12253ac03a7f
#
_cell.length_a   1.000
_cell.length_b   1.000
_cell.length_c   1.000
_cell.angle_alpha   90.00
_cell.angle_beta   90.00
_cell.angle_gamma   90.00
#
_symmetry.space_group_name_H-M   'P 1'
#
loop_
_entity.id
_entity.type
_entity.pdbx_description
1 polymer ?
#
loop_
_entity_poly.entity_id
_entity_poly.type
_entity_poly.pdbx_seq_one_letter_code
_entity_poly.pdbx_strand_id
1 'polypeptide(L)'
;FEQRLEGASYADIARAGGGILSTVRATRAASEEQLLAQALPRLQALLADGVTSVEIKSGYGLNLADELKMLRVARRLGETLPVRVVTTLLGAHALPPEFTDDADGYIALVCNEMIPAAAAEGLADAVDVFCEHIAFSPAQCERVFQAAQRHGLGIKVHAEQLSNQGASALGARYGALSADHIEFLDEAGVQAMAAAGTVATLLPGAFHTLRETQLPPIALLRRHGVPMALASDANPGTSPICFPTLLLNLACTLFRLTPREALAGMTAHAAQALGLPELGRIAVGAPADLCLWAIQQPAELAYAVQPGRLRQRVFNGIISHPSGVSAHEC
;
A
#
# COMPACT_ATOMS: atom_id res chain seq x y z
N PHE A 1 7.77 17.46 -10.29
CA PHE A 1 6.71 17.04 -11.23
C PHE A 1 6.84 17.77 -12.56
N GLU A 2 6.97 19.12 -12.54
CA GLU A 2 7.17 19.94 -13.75
C GLU A 2 8.39 19.49 -14.54
N GLN A 3 9.54 19.31 -13.89
CA GLN A 3 10.75 18.80 -14.55
C GLN A 3 10.54 17.45 -15.26
N ARG A 4 9.73 16.55 -14.66
CA ARG A 4 9.38 15.27 -15.29
C ARG A 4 8.56 15.49 -16.56
N LEU A 5 7.61 16.42 -16.54
CA LEU A 5 6.79 16.76 -17.72
C LEU A 5 7.60 17.43 -18.82
N GLU A 6 8.65 18.18 -18.46
CA GLU A 6 9.61 18.80 -19.37
C GLU A 6 10.65 17.82 -19.94
N GLY A 7 10.58 16.55 -19.55
CA GLY A 7 11.42 15.48 -20.10
C GLY A 7 12.68 15.16 -19.29
N ALA A 8 12.82 15.71 -18.08
CA ALA A 8 13.93 15.33 -17.20
C ALA A 8 13.82 13.83 -16.83
N SER A 9 14.94 13.13 -16.92
CA SER A 9 15.01 11.73 -16.50
C SER A 9 14.92 11.59 -14.97
N TYR A 10 14.59 10.39 -14.50
CA TYR A 10 14.65 10.08 -13.06
C TYR A 10 16.04 10.40 -12.46
N ALA A 11 17.11 10.09 -13.20
CA ALA A 11 18.49 10.37 -12.79
C ALA A 11 18.79 11.88 -12.70
N ASP A 12 18.22 12.71 -13.59
CA ASP A 12 18.38 14.16 -13.55
C ASP A 12 17.67 14.74 -12.33
N ILE A 13 16.45 14.27 -12.06
CA ILE A 13 15.66 14.68 -10.89
C ILE A 13 16.37 14.27 -9.59
N ALA A 14 16.89 13.06 -9.52
CA ALA A 14 17.65 12.58 -8.36
C ALA A 14 18.93 13.41 -8.13
N ARG A 15 19.69 13.73 -9.18
CA ARG A 15 20.89 14.60 -9.12
C ARG A 15 20.56 16.02 -8.67
N ALA A 16 19.41 16.54 -9.06
CA ALA A 16 18.89 17.83 -8.60
C ALA A 16 18.38 17.81 -7.14
N GLY A 17 18.51 16.68 -6.44
CA GLY A 17 18.09 16.53 -5.04
C GLY A 17 16.61 16.17 -4.86
N GLY A 18 15.92 15.78 -5.93
CA GLY A 18 14.54 15.24 -5.93
C GLY A 18 14.47 13.74 -5.62
N GLY A 19 13.35 13.13 -5.97
CA GLY A 19 13.12 11.69 -5.77
C GLY A 19 12.90 11.32 -4.31
N ILE A 20 13.04 10.02 -3.99
CA ILE A 20 12.75 9.46 -2.67
C ILE A 20 13.55 10.13 -1.55
N LEU A 21 14.82 10.48 -1.78
CA LEU A 21 15.68 11.12 -0.78
C LEU A 21 15.21 12.53 -0.41
N SER A 22 14.50 13.22 -1.29
CA SER A 22 13.87 14.51 -0.95
C SER A 22 12.76 14.30 0.08
N THR A 23 11.92 13.30 -0.10
CA THR A 23 10.88 12.94 0.86
C THR A 23 11.49 12.47 2.18
N VAL A 24 12.56 11.66 2.12
CA VAL A 24 13.28 11.21 3.33
C VAL A 24 13.77 12.40 4.16
N ARG A 25 14.45 13.37 3.54
CA ARG A 25 14.92 14.58 4.24
C ARG A 25 13.76 15.36 4.88
N ALA A 26 12.66 15.54 4.16
CA ALA A 26 11.49 16.25 4.67
C ALA A 26 10.83 15.48 5.84
N THR A 27 10.70 14.17 5.73
CA THR A 27 10.13 13.31 6.77
C THR A 27 10.99 13.30 8.03
N ARG A 28 12.32 13.19 7.89
CA ARG A 28 13.26 13.25 9.02
C ARG A 28 13.21 14.60 9.75
N ALA A 29 13.10 15.70 9.00
CA ALA A 29 13.05 17.05 9.57
C ALA A 29 11.71 17.38 10.25
N ALA A 30 10.62 16.72 9.89
CA ALA A 30 9.29 16.99 10.43
C ALA A 30 9.09 16.34 11.80
N SER A 31 8.40 17.02 12.72
CA SER A 31 7.93 16.46 13.98
C SER A 31 6.75 15.49 13.76
N GLU A 32 6.41 14.67 14.77
CA GLU A 32 5.23 13.81 14.73
C GLU A 32 3.95 14.63 14.50
N GLU A 33 3.81 15.79 15.15
CA GLU A 33 2.66 16.69 15.00
C GLU A 33 2.56 17.24 13.58
N GLN A 34 3.67 17.59 12.98
CA GLN A 34 3.70 18.07 11.59
C GLN A 34 3.34 16.96 10.61
N LEU A 35 3.87 15.75 10.79
CA LEU A 35 3.53 14.60 9.96
C LEU A 35 2.04 14.23 10.10
N LEU A 36 1.51 14.23 11.33
CA LEU A 36 0.10 13.98 11.60
C LEU A 36 -0.79 15.04 10.91
N ALA A 37 -0.49 16.33 11.10
CA ALA A 37 -1.25 17.41 10.49
C ALA A 37 -1.25 17.35 8.95
N GLN A 38 -0.14 16.98 8.34
CA GLN A 38 -0.03 16.81 6.89
C GLN A 38 -0.74 15.55 6.38
N ALA A 39 -0.79 14.47 7.15
CA ALA A 39 -1.42 13.20 6.74
C ALA A 39 -2.95 13.25 6.88
N LEU A 40 -3.48 13.96 7.87
CA LEU A 40 -4.92 14.04 8.14
C LEU A 40 -5.79 14.39 6.92
N PRO A 41 -5.49 15.44 6.12
CA PRO A 41 -6.32 15.76 4.95
C PRO A 41 -6.36 14.64 3.91
N ARG A 42 -5.25 13.93 3.71
CA ARG A 42 -5.20 12.80 2.76
C ARG A 42 -6.03 11.61 3.25
N LEU A 43 -5.93 11.29 4.55
CA LEU A 43 -6.75 10.23 5.14
C LEU A 43 -8.24 10.62 5.11
N GLN A 44 -8.58 11.87 5.41
CA GLN A 44 -9.95 12.38 5.30
C GLN A 44 -10.50 12.24 3.87
N ALA A 45 -9.69 12.52 2.84
CA ALA A 45 -10.07 12.32 1.45
C ALA A 45 -10.39 10.84 1.14
N LEU A 46 -9.57 9.91 1.64
CA LEU A 46 -9.83 8.47 1.52
C LEU A 46 -11.14 8.07 2.21
N LEU A 47 -11.39 8.59 3.42
CA LEU A 47 -12.62 8.31 4.16
C LEU A 47 -13.86 8.88 3.46
N ALA A 48 -13.74 10.08 2.88
CA ALA A 48 -14.80 10.72 2.11
C ALA A 48 -15.17 9.93 0.84
N ASP A 49 -14.29 9.08 0.36
CA ASP A 49 -14.54 8.14 -0.74
C ASP A 49 -14.73 6.68 -0.28
N GLY A 50 -15.11 6.47 0.98
CA GLY A 50 -15.65 5.21 1.51
C GLY A 50 -14.64 4.27 2.17
N VAL A 51 -13.38 4.66 2.36
CA VAL A 51 -12.40 3.81 3.07
C VAL A 51 -12.78 3.65 4.54
N THR A 52 -12.80 2.41 5.02
CA THR A 52 -13.03 2.04 6.43
C THR A 52 -11.79 1.40 7.06
N SER A 53 -10.91 0.83 6.25
CA SER A 53 -9.62 0.29 6.69
C SER A 53 -8.53 0.74 5.71
N VAL A 54 -7.36 1.07 6.23
CA VAL A 54 -6.21 1.53 5.45
C VAL A 54 -4.93 0.92 5.99
N GLU A 55 -4.03 0.55 5.09
CA GLU A 55 -2.65 0.29 5.43
C GLU A 55 -1.84 1.58 5.31
N ILE A 56 -0.99 1.84 6.30
CA ILE A 56 -0.01 2.93 6.26
C ILE A 56 1.37 2.32 6.45
N LYS A 57 2.21 2.45 5.42
CA LYS A 57 3.60 2.00 5.45
C LYS A 57 4.52 3.14 5.90
N SER A 58 5.57 2.83 6.65
CA SER A 58 6.73 3.71 6.83
C SER A 58 7.61 3.73 5.56
N GLY A 59 8.92 3.86 5.67
CA GLY A 59 9.82 3.71 4.51
C GLY A 59 10.39 5.01 3.98
N TYR A 60 10.16 6.12 4.68
CA TYR A 60 10.76 7.42 4.35
C TYR A 60 11.58 7.99 5.54
N GLY A 61 11.76 7.22 6.60
CA GLY A 61 12.70 7.52 7.68
C GLY A 61 14.09 7.00 7.36
N LEU A 62 14.17 5.75 6.93
CA LEU A 62 15.38 5.01 6.58
C LEU A 62 16.45 5.02 7.69
N ASN A 63 16.01 5.17 8.94
CA ASN A 63 16.76 4.96 10.17
C ASN A 63 15.79 4.57 11.28
N LEU A 64 16.30 4.04 12.39
CA LEU A 64 15.47 3.53 13.48
C LEU A 64 14.48 4.58 14.01
N ALA A 65 14.96 5.77 14.37
CA ALA A 65 14.16 6.79 15.04
C ALA A 65 13.01 7.30 14.15
N ASP A 66 13.30 7.57 12.87
CA ASP A 66 12.35 8.16 11.95
C ASP A 66 11.36 7.12 11.38
N GLU A 67 11.75 5.85 11.23
CA GLU A 67 10.82 4.78 10.88
C GLU A 67 9.79 4.57 12.01
N LEU A 68 10.23 4.49 13.26
CA LEU A 68 9.32 4.40 14.41
C LEU A 68 8.45 5.64 14.56
N LYS A 69 8.98 6.85 14.31
CA LYS A 69 8.21 8.09 14.27
C LYS A 69 7.05 8.01 13.27
N MET A 70 7.31 7.54 12.05
CA MET A 70 6.27 7.36 11.03
C MET A 70 5.19 6.37 11.49
N LEU A 71 5.59 5.23 12.05
CA LEU A 71 4.65 4.23 12.54
C LEU A 71 3.80 4.75 13.71
N ARG A 72 4.37 5.52 14.65
CA ARG A 72 3.60 6.18 15.72
C ARG A 72 2.57 7.15 15.16
N VAL A 73 2.95 7.96 14.17
CA VAL A 73 2.01 8.86 13.48
C VAL A 73 0.90 8.07 12.79
N ALA A 74 1.21 6.95 12.15
CA ALA A 74 0.22 6.08 11.52
C ALA A 74 -0.78 5.53 12.55
N ARG A 75 -0.34 5.07 13.73
CA ARG A 75 -1.25 4.63 14.83
C ARG A 75 -2.13 5.79 15.30
N ARG A 76 -1.56 6.96 15.54
CA ARG A 76 -2.30 8.17 15.98
C ARG A 76 -3.37 8.60 14.97
N LEU A 77 -3.17 8.40 13.67
CA LEU A 77 -4.20 8.65 12.66
C LEU A 77 -5.44 7.78 12.88
N GLY A 78 -5.26 6.50 13.22
CA GLY A 78 -6.36 5.59 13.55
C GLY A 78 -7.08 5.92 14.87
N GLU A 79 -6.39 6.58 15.81
CA GLU A 79 -6.97 7.09 17.05
C GLU A 79 -7.76 8.40 16.82
N THR A 80 -7.32 9.19 15.83
CA THR A 80 -7.90 10.51 15.54
C THR A 80 -9.15 10.43 14.67
N LEU A 81 -9.22 9.46 13.76
CA LEU A 81 -10.32 9.32 12.78
C LEU A 81 -10.99 7.95 12.92
N PRO A 82 -12.27 7.83 12.59
CA PRO A 82 -13.01 6.56 12.66
C PRO A 82 -12.60 5.63 11.50
N VAL A 83 -11.39 5.10 11.56
CA VAL A 83 -10.79 4.22 10.54
C VAL A 83 -9.90 3.17 11.21
N ARG A 84 -9.88 1.97 10.68
CA ARG A 84 -8.91 0.94 11.08
C ARG A 84 -7.61 1.18 10.32
N VAL A 85 -6.52 1.37 11.06
CA VAL A 85 -5.18 1.51 10.50
C VAL A 85 -4.38 0.24 10.76
N VAL A 86 -3.90 -0.38 9.70
CA VAL A 86 -2.88 -1.43 9.71
C VAL A 86 -1.54 -0.77 9.40
N THR A 87 -0.52 -1.02 10.18
CA THR A 87 0.79 -0.39 10.01
C THR A 87 1.82 -1.38 9.52
N THR A 88 2.62 -0.98 8.54
CA THR A 88 3.66 -1.81 7.95
C THR A 88 5.01 -1.10 8.01
N LEU A 89 6.00 -1.74 8.62
CA LEU A 89 7.37 -1.26 8.60
C LEU A 89 7.99 -1.54 7.23
N LEU A 90 8.31 -0.51 6.48
CA LEU A 90 8.99 -0.57 5.18
C LEU A 90 10.42 0.01 5.30
N GLY A 91 11.19 -0.37 6.34
CA GLY A 91 12.56 0.10 6.51
C GLY A 91 13.47 -0.25 5.34
N ALA A 92 13.27 -1.40 4.71
CA ALA A 92 13.98 -1.83 3.51
C ALA A 92 13.32 -1.30 2.21
N HIS A 93 13.10 0.01 2.10
CA HIS A 93 12.50 0.67 0.94
C HIS A 93 13.58 1.20 -0.03
N ALA A 94 14.58 1.85 0.47
CA ALA A 94 15.70 2.35 -0.31
C ALA A 94 16.96 2.39 0.56
N LEU A 95 18.13 2.41 -0.08
CA LEU A 95 19.40 2.56 0.64
C LEU A 95 19.61 4.03 1.01
N PRO A 96 19.72 4.37 2.31
CA PRO A 96 19.97 5.74 2.72
C PRO A 96 21.43 6.15 2.45
N PRO A 97 21.72 7.46 2.31
CA PRO A 97 23.06 7.95 2.00
C PRO A 97 24.13 7.50 2.99
N GLU A 98 23.77 7.28 4.24
CA GLU A 98 24.67 6.83 5.30
C GLU A 98 25.20 5.41 5.08
N PHE A 99 24.58 4.63 4.19
CA PHE A 99 24.91 3.26 3.86
C PHE A 99 25.18 3.06 2.35
N THR A 100 25.56 4.09 1.61
CA THR A 100 25.67 4.07 0.13
C THR A 100 26.43 2.86 -0.43
N ASP A 101 27.47 2.39 0.25
CA ASP A 101 28.28 1.25 -0.15
C ASP A 101 28.14 0.03 0.77
N ASP A 102 27.16 0.03 1.69
CA ASP A 102 26.95 -1.02 2.67
C ASP A 102 25.47 -1.40 2.83
N ALA A 103 24.90 -1.94 1.76
CA ALA A 103 23.52 -2.42 1.78
C ALA A 103 23.31 -3.58 2.79
N ASP A 104 24.31 -4.43 3.00
CA ASP A 104 24.22 -5.52 3.97
C ASP A 104 24.24 -5.03 5.42
N GLY A 105 25.03 -4.00 5.72
CA GLY A 105 25.01 -3.32 7.02
C GLY A 105 23.67 -2.63 7.28
N TYR A 106 23.08 -2.00 6.24
CA TYR A 106 21.75 -1.42 6.36
C TYR A 106 20.66 -2.48 6.63
N ILE A 107 20.67 -3.59 5.89
CA ILE A 107 19.74 -4.70 6.14
C ILE A 107 19.97 -5.31 7.53
N ALA A 108 21.20 -5.34 8.03
CA ALA A 108 21.47 -5.75 9.42
C ALA A 108 20.81 -4.79 10.43
N LEU A 109 20.85 -3.48 10.21
CA LEU A 109 20.15 -2.47 11.01
C LEU A 109 18.63 -2.70 10.98
N VAL A 110 18.04 -2.92 9.79
CA VAL A 110 16.61 -3.22 9.66
C VAL A 110 16.24 -4.48 10.46
N CYS A 111 17.00 -5.57 10.30
CA CYS A 111 16.69 -6.86 10.91
C CYS A 111 16.93 -6.90 12.44
N ASN A 112 17.97 -6.21 12.94
CA ASN A 112 18.42 -6.34 14.32
C ASN A 112 17.98 -5.20 15.23
N GLU A 113 17.54 -4.06 14.65
CA GLU A 113 17.14 -2.90 15.43
C GLU A 113 15.72 -2.42 15.07
N MET A 114 15.41 -2.13 13.80
CA MET A 114 14.12 -1.56 13.41
C MET A 114 12.96 -2.54 13.66
N ILE A 115 13.06 -3.77 13.17
CA ILE A 115 12.01 -4.78 13.32
C ILE A 115 11.77 -5.12 14.79
N PRO A 116 12.81 -5.43 15.61
CA PRO A 116 12.62 -5.69 17.03
C PRO A 116 11.99 -4.53 17.80
N ALA A 117 12.43 -3.30 17.52
CA ALA A 117 11.89 -2.11 18.18
C ALA A 117 10.42 -1.85 17.80
N ALA A 118 10.08 -1.93 16.51
CA ALA A 118 8.71 -1.77 16.04
C ALA A 118 7.78 -2.85 16.63
N ALA A 119 8.24 -4.09 16.72
CA ALA A 119 7.50 -5.19 17.36
C ALA A 119 7.33 -4.98 18.86
N ALA A 120 8.39 -4.59 19.58
CA ALA A 120 8.35 -4.38 21.02
C ALA A 120 7.41 -3.24 21.43
N GLU A 121 7.31 -2.17 20.62
CA GLU A 121 6.38 -1.05 20.84
C GLU A 121 4.96 -1.33 20.27
N GLY A 122 4.72 -2.48 19.63
CA GLY A 122 3.43 -2.79 18.99
C GLY A 122 3.09 -1.84 17.82
N LEU A 123 4.10 -1.28 17.17
CA LEU A 123 3.94 -0.28 16.13
C LEU A 123 3.75 -0.85 14.72
N ALA A 124 4.13 -2.10 14.46
CA ALA A 124 4.00 -2.73 13.17
C ALA A 124 3.15 -4.00 13.25
N ASP A 125 2.22 -4.16 12.29
CA ASP A 125 1.47 -5.40 12.08
C ASP A 125 2.17 -6.29 11.05
N ALA A 126 2.92 -5.67 10.12
CA ALA A 126 3.67 -6.35 9.07
C ALA A 126 5.00 -5.64 8.78
N VAL A 127 5.87 -6.34 8.07
CA VAL A 127 7.12 -5.83 7.49
C VAL A 127 7.04 -5.98 5.99
N ASP A 128 7.58 -5.01 5.26
CA ASP A 128 7.63 -4.97 3.82
C ASP A 128 9.06 -4.66 3.34
N VAL A 129 9.38 -5.07 2.13
CA VAL A 129 10.68 -4.83 1.49
C VAL A 129 10.50 -4.48 0.03
N PHE A 130 11.38 -3.64 -0.51
CA PHE A 130 11.46 -3.39 -1.95
C PHE A 130 12.55 -4.25 -2.57
N CYS A 131 12.14 -5.34 -3.22
CA CYS A 131 13.03 -6.30 -3.88
C CYS A 131 13.17 -5.96 -5.36
N GLU A 132 14.20 -5.21 -5.69
CA GLU A 132 14.49 -4.77 -7.07
C GLU A 132 16.00 -4.55 -7.27
N HIS A 133 16.41 -4.58 -8.54
CA HIS A 133 17.82 -4.35 -8.92
C HIS A 133 18.37 -2.98 -8.49
N ILE A 134 17.48 -2.00 -8.26
CA ILE A 134 17.82 -0.65 -7.79
C ILE A 134 17.72 -0.50 -6.25
N ALA A 135 17.27 -1.54 -5.53
CA ALA A 135 17.05 -1.50 -4.10
C ALA A 135 17.74 -2.70 -3.42
N PHE A 136 16.99 -3.72 -3.02
CA PHE A 136 17.53 -4.85 -2.28
C PHE A 136 17.41 -6.16 -3.06
N SER A 137 18.45 -7.00 -2.94
CA SER A 137 18.48 -8.32 -3.55
C SER A 137 17.54 -9.31 -2.85
N PRO A 138 17.13 -10.41 -3.53
CA PRO A 138 16.35 -11.46 -2.89
C PRO A 138 16.97 -12.03 -1.60
N ALA A 139 18.29 -12.18 -1.56
CA ALA A 139 18.98 -12.68 -0.36
C ALA A 139 18.90 -11.70 0.82
N GLN A 140 18.96 -10.40 0.57
CA GLN A 140 18.76 -9.36 1.58
C GLN A 140 17.31 -9.34 2.07
N CYS A 141 16.34 -9.43 1.15
CA CYS A 141 14.91 -9.50 1.48
C CYS A 141 14.57 -10.74 2.31
N GLU A 142 15.17 -11.89 2.01
CA GLU A 142 15.00 -13.11 2.79
C GLU A 142 15.41 -12.95 4.26
N ARG A 143 16.50 -12.22 4.53
CA ARG A 143 16.93 -11.89 5.90
C ARG A 143 15.87 -11.07 6.64
N VAL A 144 15.22 -10.11 5.95
CA VAL A 144 14.13 -9.30 6.51
C VAL A 144 12.91 -10.17 6.81
N PHE A 145 12.52 -11.07 5.91
CA PHE A 145 11.40 -12.00 6.14
C PHE A 145 11.66 -12.92 7.34
N GLN A 146 12.87 -13.46 7.47
CA GLN A 146 13.26 -14.26 8.63
C GLN A 146 13.19 -13.44 9.93
N ALA A 147 13.60 -12.17 9.90
CA ALA A 147 13.48 -11.28 11.05
C ALA A 147 12.01 -11.01 11.40
N ALA A 148 11.16 -10.72 10.42
CA ALA A 148 9.72 -10.51 10.62
C ALA A 148 9.06 -11.75 11.28
N GLN A 149 9.34 -12.96 10.78
CA GLN A 149 8.82 -14.21 11.37
C GLN A 149 9.24 -14.42 12.82
N ARG A 150 10.50 -14.11 13.17
CA ARG A 150 10.97 -14.24 14.56
C ARG A 150 10.20 -13.33 15.54
N HIS A 151 9.64 -12.23 15.03
CA HIS A 151 8.87 -11.27 15.83
C HIS A 151 7.34 -11.40 15.63
N GLY A 152 6.88 -12.43 14.90
CA GLY A 152 5.46 -12.68 14.67
C GLY A 152 4.76 -11.63 13.82
N LEU A 153 5.50 -10.87 13.00
CA LEU A 153 4.97 -9.86 12.09
C LEU A 153 4.59 -10.48 10.74
N GLY A 154 3.52 -9.97 10.12
CA GLY A 154 3.14 -10.31 8.76
C GLY A 154 4.25 -9.91 7.78
N ILE A 155 4.26 -10.55 6.59
CA ILE A 155 5.23 -10.27 5.54
C ILE A 155 4.49 -9.74 4.32
N LYS A 156 5.06 -8.71 3.69
CA LYS A 156 4.66 -8.17 2.40
C LYS A 156 5.90 -7.93 1.55
N VAL A 157 5.72 -7.73 0.25
CA VAL A 157 6.85 -7.46 -0.64
C VAL A 157 6.43 -6.57 -1.81
N HIS A 158 7.18 -5.49 -2.08
CA HIS A 158 7.17 -4.80 -3.37
C HIS A 158 8.04 -5.64 -4.31
N ALA A 159 7.42 -6.19 -5.33
CA ALA A 159 8.01 -7.25 -6.13
C ALA A 159 7.73 -7.06 -7.62
N GLU A 160 8.70 -7.43 -8.45
CA GLU A 160 8.55 -7.48 -9.91
C GLU A 160 7.93 -6.21 -10.51
N GLN A 161 8.25 -5.03 -9.96
CA GLN A 161 7.79 -3.74 -10.46
C GLN A 161 8.55 -3.31 -11.71
N LEU A 162 9.89 -3.45 -11.67
CA LEU A 162 10.78 -2.99 -12.74
C LEU A 162 11.48 -4.15 -13.46
N SER A 163 11.59 -5.30 -12.79
CA SER A 163 12.24 -6.50 -13.27
C SER A 163 11.76 -7.74 -12.51
N ASN A 164 11.91 -8.92 -13.11
CA ASN A 164 11.62 -10.17 -12.39
C ASN A 164 12.85 -10.58 -11.55
N GLN A 165 12.75 -10.43 -10.22
CA GLN A 165 13.75 -10.85 -9.25
C GLN A 165 13.34 -12.14 -8.50
N GLY A 166 12.16 -12.71 -8.78
CA GLY A 166 11.61 -13.86 -8.06
C GLY A 166 11.15 -13.54 -6.65
N ALA A 167 10.89 -12.26 -6.37
CA ALA A 167 10.55 -11.76 -5.04
C ALA A 167 9.16 -12.20 -4.58
N SER A 168 8.17 -12.25 -5.47
CA SER A 168 6.84 -12.78 -5.16
C SER A 168 6.89 -14.26 -4.77
N ALA A 169 7.67 -15.07 -5.49
CA ALA A 169 7.85 -16.49 -5.16
C ALA A 169 8.62 -16.66 -3.84
N LEU A 170 9.61 -15.80 -3.58
CA LEU A 170 10.31 -15.76 -2.30
C LEU A 170 9.34 -15.40 -1.17
N GLY A 171 8.60 -14.31 -1.28
CA GLY A 171 7.60 -13.90 -0.29
C GLY A 171 6.56 -14.99 -0.03
N ALA A 172 6.06 -15.64 -1.08
CA ALA A 172 5.11 -16.76 -0.98
C ALA A 172 5.66 -17.92 -0.13
N ARG A 173 6.95 -18.28 -0.27
CA ARG A 173 7.59 -19.32 0.58
C ARG A 173 7.62 -18.94 2.06
N TYR A 174 7.63 -17.65 2.36
CA TYR A 174 7.58 -17.12 3.74
C TYR A 174 6.15 -16.78 4.21
N GLY A 175 5.12 -17.14 3.42
CA GLY A 175 3.72 -16.88 3.74
C GLY A 175 3.35 -15.40 3.67
N ALA A 176 3.91 -14.66 2.72
CA ALA A 176 3.60 -13.25 2.54
C ALA A 176 2.10 -13.02 2.32
N LEU A 177 1.54 -12.02 2.99
CA LEU A 177 0.15 -11.59 2.86
C LEU A 177 -0.13 -11.06 1.45
N SER A 178 0.80 -10.25 0.92
CA SER A 178 0.71 -9.69 -0.43
C SER A 178 2.06 -9.55 -1.12
N ALA A 179 2.01 -9.54 -2.46
CA ALA A 179 3.05 -9.04 -3.32
C ALA A 179 2.48 -7.87 -4.13
N ASP A 180 3.13 -6.71 -4.01
CA ASP A 180 2.64 -5.44 -4.52
C ASP A 180 3.39 -5.07 -5.81
N HIS A 181 2.73 -4.41 -6.77
CA HIS A 181 3.13 -4.09 -8.15
C HIS A 181 2.98 -5.26 -9.12
N ILE A 182 3.97 -6.14 -9.24
CA ILE A 182 3.96 -7.40 -10.01
C ILE A 182 3.86 -7.29 -11.54
N GLU A 183 4.24 -6.15 -12.12
CA GLU A 183 4.18 -5.92 -13.58
C GLU A 183 5.02 -6.93 -14.37
N PHE A 184 6.18 -7.34 -13.82
CA PHE A 184 7.11 -8.29 -14.45
C PHE A 184 7.00 -9.72 -13.90
N LEU A 185 5.92 -10.04 -13.17
CA LEU A 185 5.72 -11.37 -12.59
C LEU A 185 5.51 -12.44 -13.66
N ASP A 186 6.22 -13.54 -13.56
CA ASP A 186 6.06 -14.71 -14.44
C ASP A 186 5.08 -15.76 -13.89
N GLU A 187 4.82 -16.80 -14.69
CA GLU A 187 3.89 -17.85 -14.32
C GLU A 187 4.36 -18.66 -13.11
N ALA A 188 5.66 -18.82 -12.91
CA ALA A 188 6.21 -19.53 -11.76
C ALA A 188 5.93 -18.76 -10.45
N GLY A 189 6.09 -17.45 -10.47
CA GLY A 189 5.72 -16.58 -9.37
C GLY A 189 4.23 -16.60 -9.07
N VAL A 190 3.39 -16.56 -10.11
CA VAL A 190 1.92 -16.66 -9.96
C VAL A 190 1.52 -17.99 -9.32
N GLN A 191 2.12 -19.12 -9.75
CA GLN A 191 1.86 -20.44 -9.16
C GLN A 191 2.27 -20.51 -7.69
N ALA A 192 3.43 -19.93 -7.34
CA ALA A 192 3.89 -19.86 -5.95
C ALA A 192 2.92 -19.04 -5.07
N MET A 193 2.47 -17.88 -5.55
CA MET A 193 1.46 -17.06 -4.86
C MET A 193 0.13 -17.81 -4.68
N ALA A 194 -0.36 -18.49 -5.72
CA ALA A 194 -1.59 -19.28 -5.65
C ALA A 194 -1.50 -20.39 -4.60
N ALA A 195 -0.37 -21.11 -4.56
CA ALA A 195 -0.14 -22.19 -3.60
C ALA A 195 -0.07 -21.71 -2.15
N ALA A 196 0.46 -20.50 -1.93
CA ALA A 196 0.62 -19.91 -0.60
C ALA A 196 -0.62 -19.09 -0.15
N GLY A 197 -1.53 -18.75 -1.05
CA GLY A 197 -2.63 -17.82 -0.77
C GLY A 197 -2.21 -16.36 -0.68
N THR A 198 -1.02 -16.02 -1.21
CA THR A 198 -0.51 -14.64 -1.27
C THR A 198 -1.37 -13.81 -2.25
N VAL A 199 -1.78 -12.62 -1.82
CA VAL A 199 -2.61 -11.72 -2.62
C VAL A 199 -1.74 -10.90 -3.58
N ALA A 200 -2.19 -10.74 -4.81
CA ALA A 200 -1.60 -9.83 -5.80
C ALA A 200 -2.17 -8.42 -5.60
N THR A 201 -1.37 -7.46 -5.13
CA THR A 201 -1.82 -6.08 -4.97
C THR A 201 -1.48 -5.25 -6.21
N LEU A 202 -2.49 -4.87 -6.95
CA LEU A 202 -2.38 -4.07 -8.17
C LEU A 202 -2.45 -2.58 -7.84
N LEU A 203 -1.60 -1.78 -8.48
CA LEU A 203 -1.42 -0.36 -8.20
C LEU A 203 -1.72 0.52 -9.44
N PRO A 204 -2.99 0.58 -9.88
CA PRO A 204 -3.34 1.27 -11.12
C PRO A 204 -3.05 2.77 -11.09
N GLY A 205 -3.00 3.39 -9.90
CA GLY A 205 -2.63 4.80 -9.73
C GLY A 205 -1.15 5.05 -10.01
N ALA A 206 -0.26 4.20 -9.50
CA ALA A 206 1.17 4.26 -9.77
C ALA A 206 1.45 3.98 -11.25
N PHE A 207 0.88 2.92 -11.80
CA PHE A 207 0.97 2.57 -13.23
C PHE A 207 0.60 3.74 -14.14
N HIS A 208 -0.52 4.41 -13.85
CA HIS A 208 -0.99 5.58 -14.60
C HIS A 208 -0.03 6.77 -14.46
N THR A 209 0.37 7.11 -13.24
CA THR A 209 1.20 8.31 -12.95
C THR A 209 2.61 8.17 -13.51
N LEU A 210 3.17 6.97 -13.48
CA LEU A 210 4.48 6.66 -14.04
C LEU A 210 4.43 6.44 -15.55
N ARG A 211 3.23 6.31 -16.13
CA ARG A 211 3.03 5.98 -17.55
C ARG A 211 3.69 4.64 -17.92
N GLU A 212 3.56 3.67 -17.02
CA GLU A 212 4.08 2.33 -17.23
C GLU A 212 3.40 1.67 -18.46
N THR A 213 4.11 0.75 -19.09
CA THR A 213 3.64 0.04 -20.28
C THR A 213 3.58 -1.47 -20.07
N GLN A 214 4.38 -2.02 -19.16
CA GLN A 214 4.37 -3.43 -18.81
C GLN A 214 3.19 -3.70 -17.89
N LEU A 215 2.21 -4.44 -18.39
CA LEU A 215 1.00 -4.78 -17.62
C LEU A 215 1.25 -5.94 -16.65
N PRO A 216 0.66 -5.92 -15.45
CA PRO A 216 0.65 -7.09 -14.58
C PRO A 216 -0.07 -8.27 -15.27
N PRO A 217 0.31 -9.53 -14.95
CA PRO A 217 -0.16 -10.73 -15.68
C PRO A 217 -1.58 -11.15 -15.28
N ILE A 218 -2.56 -10.29 -15.46
CA ILE A 218 -3.96 -10.47 -15.03
C ILE A 218 -4.55 -11.81 -15.49
N ALA A 219 -4.27 -12.23 -16.73
CA ALA A 219 -4.78 -13.50 -17.27
C ALA A 219 -4.21 -14.71 -16.52
N LEU A 220 -2.94 -14.65 -16.10
CA LEU A 220 -2.32 -15.72 -15.30
C LEU A 220 -2.90 -15.73 -13.88
N LEU A 221 -3.03 -14.57 -13.23
CA LEU A 221 -3.63 -14.46 -11.92
C LEU A 221 -5.04 -15.05 -11.87
N ARG A 222 -5.88 -14.74 -12.89
CA ARG A 222 -7.22 -15.34 -13.03
C ARG A 222 -7.16 -16.86 -13.21
N ARG A 223 -6.29 -17.35 -14.10
CA ARG A 223 -6.14 -18.77 -14.39
C ARG A 223 -5.79 -19.58 -13.14
N HIS A 224 -4.91 -19.03 -12.32
CA HIS A 224 -4.44 -19.71 -11.11
C HIS A 224 -5.25 -19.34 -9.85
N GLY A 225 -6.29 -18.51 -9.98
CA GLY A 225 -7.15 -18.13 -8.86
C GLY A 225 -6.48 -17.28 -7.78
N VAL A 226 -5.44 -16.53 -8.13
CA VAL A 226 -4.78 -15.62 -7.19
C VAL A 226 -5.71 -14.43 -6.91
N PRO A 227 -6.03 -14.13 -5.64
CA PRO A 227 -6.82 -12.96 -5.30
C PRO A 227 -6.08 -11.67 -5.71
N MET A 228 -6.80 -10.75 -6.35
CA MET A 228 -6.25 -9.46 -6.80
C MET A 228 -6.82 -8.35 -5.93
N ALA A 229 -5.99 -7.73 -5.10
CA ALA A 229 -6.33 -6.52 -4.35
C ALA A 229 -6.01 -5.27 -5.20
N LEU A 230 -6.68 -4.17 -4.89
CA LEU A 230 -6.36 -2.84 -5.40
C LEU A 230 -5.93 -1.93 -4.25
N ALA A 231 -4.88 -1.17 -4.44
CA ALA A 231 -4.42 -0.18 -3.49
C ALA A 231 -4.10 1.16 -4.16
N SER A 232 -4.11 2.23 -3.36
CA SER A 232 -3.81 3.58 -3.85
C SER A 232 -2.32 3.81 -4.05
N ASP A 233 -1.49 3.13 -3.27
CA ASP A 233 -0.06 3.45 -3.20
C ASP A 233 0.16 4.97 -3.01
N ALA A 234 -0.69 5.59 -2.18
CA ALA A 234 -0.72 7.05 -2.06
C ALA A 234 0.61 7.59 -1.51
N ASN A 235 1.44 8.07 -2.41
CA ASN A 235 2.75 8.62 -2.10
C ASN A 235 3.08 9.80 -3.03
N PRO A 236 4.01 10.70 -2.64
CA PRO A 236 4.29 11.91 -3.42
C PRO A 236 5.06 11.65 -4.72
N GLY A 237 5.71 10.48 -4.86
CA GLY A 237 6.60 10.17 -5.98
C GLY A 237 5.89 9.53 -7.16
N THR A 238 5.07 8.54 -6.91
CA THR A 238 4.54 7.64 -7.94
C THR A 238 3.02 7.58 -8.01
N SER A 239 2.30 7.94 -6.93
CA SER A 239 0.83 7.85 -6.91
C SER A 239 0.19 8.91 -5.99
N PRO A 240 0.12 10.19 -6.39
CA PRO A 240 -0.49 11.24 -5.57
C PRO A 240 -2.03 11.18 -5.63
N ILE A 241 -2.62 9.98 -5.46
CA ILE A 241 -4.05 9.72 -5.64
C ILE A 241 -4.65 9.26 -4.31
N CYS A 242 -5.52 10.07 -3.72
CA CYS A 242 -6.32 9.76 -2.54
C CYS A 242 -7.81 9.65 -2.89
N PHE A 243 -8.14 8.99 -4.00
CA PHE A 243 -9.49 8.85 -4.54
C PHE A 243 -9.74 7.40 -4.99
N PRO A 244 -10.12 6.49 -4.06
CA PRO A 244 -10.28 5.06 -4.31
C PRO A 244 -11.22 4.69 -5.46
N THR A 245 -12.34 5.39 -5.63
CA THR A 245 -13.26 5.09 -6.75
C THR A 245 -12.64 5.37 -8.13
N LEU A 246 -11.70 6.30 -8.25
CA LEU A 246 -10.89 6.46 -9.46
C LEU A 246 -10.05 5.21 -9.74
N LEU A 247 -9.50 4.58 -8.70
CA LEU A 247 -8.67 3.39 -8.87
C LEU A 247 -9.47 2.19 -9.39
N LEU A 248 -10.77 2.08 -9.05
CA LEU A 248 -11.66 1.09 -9.66
C LEU A 248 -11.77 1.29 -11.18
N ASN A 249 -11.92 2.55 -11.61
CA ASN A 249 -11.99 2.88 -13.03
C ASN A 249 -10.67 2.58 -13.75
N LEU A 250 -9.54 3.01 -13.18
CA LEU A 250 -8.21 2.74 -13.73
C LEU A 250 -7.91 1.24 -13.82
N ALA A 251 -8.27 0.44 -12.82
CA ALA A 251 -8.10 -1.01 -12.83
C ALA A 251 -8.92 -1.65 -13.98
N CYS A 252 -10.15 -1.19 -14.20
CA CYS A 252 -10.98 -1.67 -15.29
C CYS A 252 -10.44 -1.24 -16.67
N THR A 253 -10.02 0.01 -16.81
CA THR A 253 -9.61 0.56 -18.10
C THR A 253 -8.19 0.17 -18.50
N LEU A 254 -7.24 0.17 -17.56
CA LEU A 254 -5.83 -0.15 -17.82
C LEU A 254 -5.57 -1.66 -17.76
N PHE A 255 -6.04 -2.34 -16.71
CA PHE A 255 -5.73 -3.75 -16.44
C PHE A 255 -6.82 -4.71 -16.93
N ARG A 256 -7.94 -4.22 -17.45
CA ARG A 256 -9.07 -5.03 -17.93
C ARG A 256 -9.68 -5.90 -16.83
N LEU A 257 -9.68 -5.41 -15.58
CA LEU A 257 -10.49 -6.03 -14.55
C LEU A 257 -11.98 -5.80 -14.84
N THR A 258 -12.80 -6.79 -14.53
CA THR A 258 -14.24 -6.57 -14.48
C THR A 258 -14.59 -5.68 -13.28
N PRO A 259 -15.70 -4.93 -13.30
CA PRO A 259 -16.15 -4.14 -12.16
C PRO A 259 -16.29 -4.99 -10.87
N ARG A 260 -16.67 -6.27 -11.01
CA ARG A 260 -16.77 -7.20 -9.89
C ARG A 260 -15.40 -7.53 -9.29
N GLU A 261 -14.39 -7.77 -10.11
CA GLU A 261 -13.01 -8.01 -9.65
C GLU A 261 -12.44 -6.76 -9.00
N ALA A 262 -12.66 -5.58 -9.59
CA ALA A 262 -12.19 -4.32 -9.03
C ALA A 262 -12.82 -4.04 -7.65
N LEU A 263 -14.13 -4.25 -7.49
CA LEU A 263 -14.81 -4.12 -6.21
C LEU A 263 -14.33 -5.16 -5.18
N ALA A 264 -14.16 -6.42 -5.57
CA ALA A 264 -13.58 -7.44 -4.70
C ALA A 264 -12.14 -7.05 -4.30
N GLY A 265 -11.38 -6.46 -5.23
CA GLY A 265 -10.03 -5.96 -5.01
C GLY A 265 -9.95 -4.84 -3.97
N MET A 266 -10.95 -3.96 -3.90
CA MET A 266 -11.04 -2.89 -2.89
C MET A 266 -11.70 -3.32 -1.58
N THR A 267 -12.22 -4.54 -1.51
CA THR A 267 -12.97 -5.03 -0.34
C THR A 267 -12.37 -6.34 0.19
N ALA A 268 -12.90 -7.48 -0.18
CA ALA A 268 -12.51 -8.77 0.38
C ALA A 268 -11.04 -9.13 0.12
N HIS A 269 -10.52 -8.88 -1.09
CA HIS A 269 -9.12 -9.19 -1.39
C HIS A 269 -8.16 -8.19 -0.74
N ALA A 270 -8.53 -6.90 -0.65
CA ALA A 270 -7.75 -5.93 0.13
C ALA A 270 -7.69 -6.31 1.61
N ALA A 271 -8.82 -6.72 2.19
CA ALA A 271 -8.87 -7.21 3.56
C ALA A 271 -7.95 -8.43 3.78
N GLN A 272 -7.97 -9.38 2.85
CA GLN A 272 -7.06 -10.54 2.87
C GLN A 272 -5.59 -10.09 2.79
N ALA A 273 -5.25 -9.14 1.92
CA ALA A 273 -3.90 -8.57 1.81
C ALA A 273 -3.44 -7.86 3.09
N LEU A 274 -4.37 -7.42 3.94
CA LEU A 274 -4.09 -6.85 5.25
C LEU A 274 -4.00 -7.90 6.38
N GLY A 275 -4.26 -9.17 6.09
CA GLY A 275 -4.35 -10.22 7.11
C GLY A 275 -5.64 -10.17 7.94
N LEU A 276 -6.70 -9.52 7.43
CA LEU A 276 -7.99 -9.32 8.08
C LEU A 276 -9.14 -9.93 7.23
N PRO A 277 -9.13 -11.25 6.99
CA PRO A 277 -10.06 -11.89 6.03
C PRO A 277 -11.53 -11.85 6.44
N GLU A 278 -11.82 -11.45 7.69
CA GLU A 278 -13.19 -11.23 8.18
C GLU A 278 -13.80 -9.91 7.66
N LEU A 279 -13.00 -8.98 7.18
CA LEU A 279 -13.44 -7.68 6.64
C LEU A 279 -13.80 -7.75 5.15
N GLY A 280 -14.27 -6.63 4.61
CA GLY A 280 -14.54 -6.43 3.19
C GLY A 280 -15.70 -7.27 2.64
N ARG A 281 -16.58 -7.78 3.50
CA ARG A 281 -17.75 -8.60 3.14
C ARG A 281 -18.92 -8.35 4.08
N ILE A 282 -20.14 -8.52 3.58
CA ILE A 282 -21.35 -8.50 4.39
C ILE A 282 -21.66 -9.94 4.80
N ALA A 283 -21.43 -10.25 6.07
CA ALA A 283 -21.70 -11.55 6.65
C ALA A 283 -22.14 -11.42 8.11
N VAL A 284 -22.90 -12.36 8.62
CA VAL A 284 -23.27 -12.42 10.04
C VAL A 284 -22.01 -12.59 10.89
N GLY A 285 -21.84 -11.72 11.88
CA GLY A 285 -20.66 -11.71 12.76
C GLY A 285 -19.47 -10.91 12.23
N ALA A 286 -19.49 -10.43 10.98
CA ALA A 286 -18.47 -9.52 10.47
C ALA A 286 -18.64 -8.11 11.07
N PRO A 287 -17.54 -7.34 11.22
CA PRO A 287 -17.62 -5.93 11.59
C PRO A 287 -18.51 -5.15 10.63
N ALA A 288 -19.35 -4.28 11.16
CA ALA A 288 -20.27 -3.46 10.36
C ALA A 288 -19.52 -2.25 9.77
N ASP A 289 -18.67 -2.49 8.79
CA ASP A 289 -17.97 -1.50 7.99
C ASP A 289 -18.63 -1.45 6.61
N LEU A 290 -19.50 -0.44 6.39
CA LEU A 290 -20.41 -0.39 5.25
C LEU A 290 -20.39 0.97 4.57
N CYS A 291 -20.63 0.98 3.25
CA CYS A 291 -20.83 2.20 2.47
C CYS A 291 -22.14 2.14 1.69
N LEU A 292 -22.97 3.16 1.83
CA LEU A 292 -24.14 3.37 1.00
C LEU A 292 -23.80 4.34 -0.12
N TRP A 293 -24.09 3.93 -1.35
CA TRP A 293 -23.76 4.69 -2.54
C TRP A 293 -25.02 5.08 -3.32
N ALA A 294 -25.03 6.28 -3.92
CA ALA A 294 -26.07 6.72 -4.83
C ALA A 294 -25.85 6.13 -6.24
N ILE A 295 -26.11 4.84 -6.37
CA ILE A 295 -25.95 4.06 -7.60
C ILE A 295 -27.12 3.08 -7.73
N GLN A 296 -27.39 2.61 -8.95
CA GLN A 296 -28.37 1.56 -9.23
C GLN A 296 -27.74 0.16 -9.25
N GLN A 297 -26.49 0.09 -9.68
CA GLN A 297 -25.73 -1.17 -9.75
C GLN A 297 -24.25 -0.95 -9.40
N PRO A 298 -23.58 -1.94 -8.78
CA PRO A 298 -22.19 -1.80 -8.32
C PRO A 298 -21.20 -1.41 -9.41
N ALA A 299 -21.42 -1.84 -10.67
CA ALA A 299 -20.55 -1.52 -11.81
C ALA A 299 -20.41 0.00 -12.06
N GLU A 300 -21.37 0.81 -11.64
CA GLU A 300 -21.33 2.26 -11.83
C GLU A 300 -20.18 2.92 -11.06
N LEU A 301 -19.73 2.33 -9.93
CA LEU A 301 -18.58 2.84 -9.18
C LEU A 301 -17.28 2.76 -9.98
N ALA A 302 -17.14 1.71 -10.81
CA ALA A 302 -15.98 1.55 -11.67
C ALA A 302 -16.14 2.26 -13.02
N TYR A 303 -17.40 2.44 -13.50
CA TYR A 303 -17.66 3.04 -14.81
C TYR A 303 -17.50 4.56 -14.81
N ALA A 304 -18.10 5.24 -13.84
CA ALA A 304 -18.13 6.70 -13.84
C ALA A 304 -17.32 7.29 -12.69
N VAL A 305 -16.27 8.03 -13.04
CA VAL A 305 -15.46 8.79 -12.07
C VAL A 305 -16.22 10.05 -11.70
N GLN A 306 -16.91 10.00 -10.54
CA GLN A 306 -17.72 11.09 -10.06
C GLN A 306 -17.64 11.19 -8.54
N PRO A 307 -17.18 12.30 -7.97
CA PRO A 307 -17.17 12.51 -6.53
C PRO A 307 -18.59 12.66 -5.96
N GLY A 308 -18.73 12.50 -4.63
CA GLY A 308 -19.98 12.78 -3.92
C GLY A 308 -21.07 11.71 -4.10
N ARG A 309 -20.75 10.51 -4.59
CA ARG A 309 -21.71 9.39 -4.66
C ARG A 309 -21.88 8.65 -3.34
N LEU A 310 -20.92 8.74 -2.42
CA LEU A 310 -21.04 8.16 -1.09
C LEU A 310 -22.13 8.93 -0.30
N ARG A 311 -23.18 8.24 0.11
CA ARG A 311 -24.26 8.82 0.91
C ARG A 311 -24.01 8.64 2.39
N GLN A 312 -23.48 7.50 2.78
CA GLN A 312 -23.26 7.17 4.18
C GLN A 312 -22.10 6.18 4.30
N ARG A 313 -21.30 6.40 5.31
CA ARG A 313 -20.23 5.50 5.72
C ARG A 313 -20.52 5.02 7.15
N VAL A 314 -20.42 3.72 7.37
CA VAL A 314 -20.54 3.09 8.69
C VAL A 314 -19.18 2.47 9.01
N PHE A 315 -18.69 2.73 10.21
CA PHE A 315 -17.45 2.13 10.73
C PHE A 315 -17.70 1.55 12.11
N ASN A 316 -17.44 0.26 12.30
CA ASN A 316 -17.75 -0.49 13.53
C ASN A 316 -19.20 -0.28 14.00
N GLY A 317 -20.16 -0.24 13.06
CA GLY A 317 -21.57 -0.02 13.36
C GLY A 317 -21.97 1.43 13.64
N ILE A 318 -21.02 2.37 13.65
CA ILE A 318 -21.26 3.78 13.89
C ILE A 318 -21.33 4.53 12.56
N ILE A 319 -22.44 5.25 12.36
CA ILE A 319 -22.64 6.06 11.16
C ILE A 319 -21.73 7.29 11.23
N SER A 320 -20.97 7.52 10.17
CA SER A 320 -20.22 8.75 9.94
C SER A 320 -20.69 9.38 8.63
N HIS A 321 -20.98 10.67 8.64
CA HIS A 321 -21.25 11.40 7.40
C HIS A 321 -19.94 11.76 6.72
N PRO A 322 -19.85 11.72 5.37
CA PRO A 322 -18.74 12.34 4.66
C PRO A 322 -18.66 13.80 5.09
N SER A 323 -17.53 14.23 5.59
CA SER A 323 -17.34 15.59 6.11
C SER A 323 -17.70 16.63 5.04
N GLY A 324 -18.71 17.47 5.30
CA GLY A 324 -19.10 18.61 4.47
C GLY A 324 -20.58 18.94 4.33
N VAL A 325 -21.46 18.03 4.68
CA VAL A 325 -22.91 18.34 4.70
C VAL A 325 -23.41 18.30 6.14
N SER A 326 -23.76 19.46 6.69
CA SER A 326 -24.41 19.53 8.01
C SER A 326 -25.75 18.82 7.97
N ALA A 327 -26.12 18.12 9.04
CA ALA A 327 -27.36 17.36 9.18
C ALA A 327 -28.65 18.23 9.17
N HIS A 328 -28.60 19.42 8.60
CA HIS A 328 -29.71 20.38 8.60
C HIS A 328 -30.30 20.70 7.23
N GLU A 329 -29.87 20.03 6.15
CA GLU A 329 -30.46 20.18 4.83
C GLU A 329 -30.85 18.81 4.24
N CYS A 330 -31.85 18.19 4.82
CA CYS A 330 -32.67 17.14 4.21
C CYS A 330 -34.10 17.33 4.63
#